data_43d8490e88bce16f579e621bda62e996
#
_entry.id   43d8490e88bce16f579e621bda62e996
#
_cell.length_a   1.000
_cell.length_b   1.000
_cell.length_c   1.000
_cell.angle_alpha   90.00
_cell.angle_beta   90.00
_cell.angle_gamma   90.00
#
_symmetry.space_group_name_H-M   'P 1'
#
loop_
_entity.id
_entity.type
_entity.pdbx_description
1 polymer ?
#
loop_
_entity_poly.entity_id
_entity_poly.type
_entity_poly.pdbx_seq_one_letter_code
_entity_poly.pdbx_strand_id
1 'polypeptide(L)'
;SWTHYRTLLKEERQPVRDFYEIESVRNGWSARQLERQMHSFLFERLAKSRDKQGVLALANEGQALNRAHDVIKDPYVLEFLDLPESHRLVESRIEEALINQLQAFLLELGSGFAFVGRQRRLTLDGDHFYPDLVFYHVKLKCYVVIDLKVGKLTHGDLGQMQLYVNYYDREVAAKGDNPTIGLLLCSEKNDAVVRYVLGDKTEQIFASRYQFALPSEDDLRAEIRREMEQFQPLELREPLEPLAPSKPLEQREGTSAKVQRAATGKPKTPATQTTKSRSKSTAAKGTEK
;
A
#
# COMPACT_ATOMS: atom_id res chain seq x y z
N SER A 1 -19.99 18.09 19.50
CA SER A 1 -20.90 19.24 19.56
C SER A 1 -22.08 19.01 18.60
N TRP A 2 -23.15 19.79 18.76
CA TRP A 2 -24.32 19.72 17.87
C TRP A 2 -23.97 19.90 16.39
N THR A 3 -23.00 20.74 16.09
CA THR A 3 -22.52 20.96 14.70
C THR A 3 -21.95 19.69 14.08
N HIS A 4 -21.20 18.87 14.84
CA HIS A 4 -20.68 17.58 14.36
C HIS A 4 -21.83 16.64 14.00
N TYR A 5 -22.84 16.49 14.87
CA TYR A 5 -23.97 15.62 14.60
C TYR A 5 -24.72 16.05 13.34
N ARG A 6 -24.95 17.35 13.15
CA ARG A 6 -25.58 17.86 11.94
C ARG A 6 -24.79 17.55 10.67
N THR A 7 -23.45 17.55 10.76
CA THR A 7 -22.57 17.18 9.65
C THR A 7 -22.64 15.67 9.39
N LEU A 8 -22.55 14.84 10.43
CA LEU A 8 -22.67 13.39 10.33
C LEU A 8 -24.01 12.90 9.77
N LEU A 9 -25.11 13.58 10.08
CA LEU A 9 -26.43 13.23 9.58
C LEU A 9 -26.60 13.43 8.07
N LYS A 10 -25.68 14.12 7.39
CA LYS A 10 -25.65 14.22 5.93
C LYS A 10 -25.21 12.90 5.27
N GLU A 11 -24.54 12.03 6.00
CA GLU A 11 -24.11 10.71 5.51
C GLU A 11 -25.19 9.67 5.84
N GLU A 12 -25.76 9.07 4.80
CA GLU A 12 -26.87 8.10 4.95
C GLU A 12 -26.37 6.69 5.29
N ARG A 13 -25.16 6.35 4.85
CA ARG A 13 -24.55 5.03 5.05
C ARG A 13 -24.05 4.90 6.50
N GLN A 14 -24.74 4.07 7.28
CA GLN A 14 -24.40 3.88 8.70
C GLN A 14 -22.93 3.54 8.94
N PRO A 15 -22.29 2.58 8.22
CA PRO A 15 -20.89 2.23 8.48
C PRO A 15 -19.93 3.40 8.23
N VAL A 16 -20.21 4.25 7.26
CA VAL A 16 -19.39 5.41 6.92
C VAL A 16 -19.55 6.51 7.98
N ARG A 17 -20.78 6.71 8.45
CA ARG A 17 -21.07 7.65 9.53
C ARG A 17 -20.38 7.24 10.83
N ASP A 18 -20.42 5.96 11.19
CA ASP A 18 -19.76 5.42 12.38
C ASP A 18 -18.24 5.64 12.32
N PHE A 19 -17.64 5.41 11.15
CA PHE A 19 -16.23 5.72 10.92
C PHE A 19 -15.91 7.19 11.20
N TYR A 20 -16.68 8.13 10.60
CA TYR A 20 -16.41 9.55 10.80
C TYR A 20 -16.66 10.01 12.24
N GLU A 21 -17.62 9.41 12.94
CA GLU A 21 -17.83 9.66 14.37
C GLU A 21 -16.60 9.24 15.18
N ILE A 22 -16.12 8.00 15.00
CA ILE A 22 -14.94 7.46 15.68
C ILE A 22 -13.71 8.31 15.40
N GLU A 23 -13.43 8.62 14.13
CA GLU A 23 -12.26 9.39 13.73
C GLU A 23 -12.32 10.83 14.23
N SER A 24 -13.49 11.47 14.21
CA SER A 24 -13.64 12.84 14.71
C SER A 24 -13.36 12.95 16.21
N VAL A 25 -13.78 11.95 17.00
CA VAL A 25 -13.49 11.88 18.44
C VAL A 25 -12.01 11.56 18.68
N ARG A 26 -11.50 10.55 18.01
CA ARG A 26 -10.11 10.08 18.19
C ARG A 26 -9.07 11.14 17.85
N ASN A 27 -9.32 11.92 16.81
CA ASN A 27 -8.39 12.93 16.31
C ASN A 27 -8.74 14.38 16.77
N GLY A 28 -9.82 14.53 17.54
CA GLY A 28 -10.24 15.83 18.04
C GLY A 28 -10.62 16.82 16.94
N TRP A 29 -11.21 16.34 15.83
CA TRP A 29 -11.56 17.20 14.70
C TRP A 29 -12.57 18.28 15.09
N SER A 30 -12.37 19.49 14.59
CA SER A 30 -13.40 20.51 14.56
C SER A 30 -14.49 20.13 13.53
N ALA A 31 -15.66 20.74 13.62
CA ALA A 31 -16.75 20.49 12.67
C ALA A 31 -16.34 20.80 11.22
N ARG A 32 -15.48 21.81 10.98
CA ARG A 32 -14.95 22.12 9.65
C ARG A 32 -13.97 21.04 9.15
N GLN A 33 -13.14 20.52 10.05
CA GLN A 33 -12.23 19.42 9.71
C GLN A 33 -13.01 18.14 9.38
N LEU A 34 -14.02 17.80 10.18
CA LEU A 34 -14.91 16.69 9.89
C LEU A 34 -15.58 16.85 8.52
N GLU A 35 -16.20 18.02 8.26
CA GLU A 35 -16.86 18.31 6.98
C GLU A 35 -15.90 18.18 5.80
N ARG A 36 -14.65 18.71 5.92
CA ARG A 36 -13.60 18.51 4.91
C ARG A 36 -13.28 17.05 4.69
N GLN A 37 -13.09 16.26 5.75
CA GLN A 37 -12.77 14.83 5.62
C GLN A 37 -13.91 14.04 4.96
N MET A 38 -15.15 14.41 5.23
CA MET A 38 -16.31 13.83 4.54
C MET A 38 -16.35 14.22 3.06
N HIS A 39 -16.16 15.50 2.73
CA HIS A 39 -16.16 15.98 1.34
C HIS A 39 -14.96 15.46 0.53
N SER A 40 -13.82 15.17 1.17
CA SER A 40 -12.68 14.55 0.51
C SER A 40 -12.78 13.02 0.48
N PHE A 41 -13.90 12.44 0.94
CA PHE A 41 -14.19 11.01 0.93
C PHE A 41 -13.07 10.16 1.57
N LEU A 42 -12.68 10.57 2.78
CA LEU A 42 -11.60 9.90 3.50
C LEU A 42 -11.86 8.40 3.69
N PHE A 43 -13.10 8.02 4.06
CA PHE A 43 -13.46 6.62 4.25
C PHE A 43 -13.20 5.80 2.98
N GLU A 44 -13.67 6.27 1.85
CA GLU A 44 -13.56 5.59 0.56
C GLU A 44 -12.09 5.47 0.12
N ARG A 45 -11.31 6.54 0.27
CA ARG A 45 -9.88 6.53 -0.05
C ARG A 45 -9.08 5.54 0.82
N LEU A 46 -9.47 5.37 2.08
CA LEU A 46 -8.88 4.37 2.97
C LEU A 46 -9.40 2.96 2.71
N ALA A 47 -10.65 2.83 2.29
CA ALA A 47 -11.27 1.55 2.00
C ALA A 47 -10.76 0.93 0.68
N LYS A 48 -10.37 1.77 -0.28
CA LYS A 48 -9.92 1.37 -1.61
C LYS A 48 -8.78 0.33 -1.64
N SER A 49 -7.90 0.37 -0.66
CA SER A 49 -6.76 -0.54 -0.56
C SER A 49 -6.99 -1.72 0.40
N ARG A 50 -8.24 -1.96 0.86
CA ARG A 50 -8.58 -2.94 1.88
C ARG A 50 -9.51 -4.02 1.34
N ASP A 51 -9.35 -5.22 1.87
CA ASP A 51 -10.31 -6.30 1.65
C ASP A 51 -11.63 -6.03 2.43
N LYS A 52 -12.64 -6.86 2.23
CA LYS A 52 -13.95 -6.72 2.87
C LYS A 52 -13.88 -6.68 4.40
N GLN A 53 -13.00 -7.48 5.02
CA GLN A 53 -12.83 -7.49 6.47
C GLN A 53 -12.15 -6.20 6.95
N GLY A 54 -11.15 -5.71 6.22
CA GLY A 54 -10.49 -4.44 6.49
C GLY A 54 -11.44 -3.24 6.37
N VAL A 55 -12.37 -3.24 5.42
CA VAL A 55 -13.41 -2.19 5.31
C VAL A 55 -14.39 -2.24 6.49
N LEU A 56 -14.81 -3.43 6.92
CA LEU A 56 -15.66 -3.58 8.09
C LEU A 56 -14.95 -3.16 9.39
N ALA A 57 -13.68 -3.51 9.54
CA ALA A 57 -12.88 -3.04 10.68
C ALA A 57 -12.72 -1.51 10.67
N LEU A 58 -12.48 -0.92 9.49
CA LEU A 58 -12.40 0.53 9.32
C LEU A 58 -13.71 1.23 9.77
N ALA A 59 -14.86 0.68 9.40
CA ALA A 59 -16.15 1.23 9.78
C ALA A 59 -16.43 1.14 11.30
N ASN A 60 -16.07 0.02 11.92
CA ASN A 60 -16.40 -0.25 13.32
C ASN A 60 -15.36 0.26 14.32
N GLU A 61 -14.10 0.33 13.91
CA GLU A 61 -12.97 0.61 14.81
C GLU A 61 -12.21 1.87 14.42
N GLY A 62 -12.53 2.45 13.25
CA GLY A 62 -11.77 3.54 12.66
C GLY A 62 -10.42 3.08 12.09
N GLN A 63 -9.53 4.02 11.79
CA GLN A 63 -8.23 3.72 11.21
C GLN A 63 -7.28 3.11 12.26
N ALA A 64 -6.96 1.83 12.10
CA ALA A 64 -5.86 1.20 12.83
C ALA A 64 -4.54 1.47 12.08
N LEU A 65 -3.52 1.95 12.80
CA LEU A 65 -2.21 2.31 12.25
C LEU A 65 -1.17 1.29 12.76
N ASN A 66 -1.11 0.14 12.12
CA ASN A 66 -0.23 -0.96 12.51
C ASN A 66 0.92 -1.18 11.51
N ARG A 67 0.72 -0.81 10.25
CA ARG A 67 1.65 -1.04 9.14
C ARG A 67 1.84 0.23 8.32
N ALA A 68 2.93 0.31 7.57
CA ALA A 68 3.21 1.40 6.65
C ALA A 68 2.03 1.68 5.70
N HIS A 69 1.44 0.64 5.13
CA HIS A 69 0.30 0.75 4.23
C HIS A 69 -0.94 1.42 4.86
N ASP A 70 -1.14 1.31 6.18
CA ASP A 70 -2.32 1.87 6.84
C ASP A 70 -2.33 3.41 6.88
N VAL A 71 -1.18 4.05 6.67
CA VAL A 71 -1.05 5.52 6.64
C VAL A 71 -1.09 6.10 5.24
N ILE A 72 -1.07 5.26 4.20
CA ILE A 72 -1.05 5.69 2.81
C ILE A 72 -2.49 5.86 2.29
N LYS A 73 -2.69 6.91 1.50
CA LYS A 73 -3.94 7.23 0.81
C LYS A 73 -3.70 7.34 -0.69
N ASP A 74 -4.70 7.06 -1.48
CA ASP A 74 -4.64 7.26 -2.93
C ASP A 74 -6.04 7.61 -3.47
N PRO A 75 -6.27 8.85 -3.95
CA PRO A 75 -5.31 9.96 -4.00
C PRO A 75 -5.18 10.73 -2.67
N TYR A 76 -4.13 11.56 -2.55
CA TYR A 76 -4.09 12.66 -1.60
C TYR A 76 -4.83 13.87 -2.18
N VAL A 77 -5.67 14.52 -1.36
CA VAL A 77 -6.50 15.65 -1.79
C VAL A 77 -5.88 16.95 -1.26
N LEU A 78 -5.35 17.75 -2.15
CA LEU A 78 -4.57 18.96 -1.85
C LEU A 78 -5.32 20.25 -2.27
N GLU A 79 -6.65 20.24 -2.26
CA GLU A 79 -7.52 21.36 -2.65
C GLU A 79 -7.25 22.63 -1.83
N PHE A 80 -6.80 22.47 -0.60
CA PHE A 80 -6.47 23.57 0.30
C PHE A 80 -5.25 24.40 -0.15
N LEU A 81 -4.49 23.91 -1.12
CA LEU A 81 -3.37 24.67 -1.69
C LEU A 81 -3.84 25.78 -2.63
N ASP A 82 -5.09 25.72 -3.10
CA ASP A 82 -5.67 26.65 -4.07
C ASP A 82 -4.78 26.83 -5.32
N LEU A 83 -4.19 25.74 -5.78
CA LEU A 83 -3.35 25.69 -6.97
C LEU A 83 -4.17 25.24 -8.17
N PRO A 84 -4.02 25.89 -9.33
CA PRO A 84 -4.70 25.45 -10.55
C PRO A 84 -4.13 24.10 -11.02
N GLU A 85 -4.98 23.24 -11.53
CA GLU A 85 -4.55 22.07 -12.29
C GLU A 85 -3.90 22.55 -13.60
N SER A 86 -2.60 22.61 -13.62
CA SER A 86 -1.83 23.12 -14.75
C SER A 86 -0.57 22.31 -14.97
N HIS A 87 -0.32 21.90 -16.20
CA HIS A 87 0.94 21.29 -16.64
C HIS A 87 2.17 22.21 -16.48
N ARG A 88 1.97 23.46 -16.06
CA ARG A 88 3.05 24.43 -15.80
C ARG A 88 3.44 24.53 -14.33
N LEU A 89 2.78 23.74 -13.46
CA LEU A 89 3.20 23.66 -12.07
C LEU A 89 4.57 22.99 -12.00
N VAL A 90 5.41 23.51 -11.11
CA VAL A 90 6.72 22.94 -10.80
C VAL A 90 6.69 22.41 -9.36
N GLU A 91 7.44 21.37 -9.09
CA GLU A 91 7.50 20.69 -7.80
C GLU A 91 7.77 21.65 -6.63
N SER A 92 8.73 22.57 -6.81
CA SER A 92 9.07 23.58 -5.79
C SER A 92 7.91 24.49 -5.38
N ARG A 93 6.96 24.80 -6.27
CA ARG A 93 5.77 25.59 -5.92
C ARG A 93 4.78 24.82 -5.09
N ILE A 94 4.63 23.51 -5.39
CA ILE A 94 3.77 22.61 -4.61
C ILE A 94 4.39 22.44 -3.21
N GLU A 95 5.69 22.20 -3.15
CA GLU A 95 6.43 22.07 -1.89
C GLU A 95 6.27 23.33 -1.01
N GLU A 96 6.49 24.51 -1.59
CA GLU A 96 6.33 25.79 -0.87
C GLU A 96 4.89 25.97 -0.37
N ALA A 97 3.88 25.67 -1.21
CA ALA A 97 2.47 25.76 -0.82
C ALA A 97 2.13 24.76 0.30
N LEU A 98 2.65 23.54 0.27
CA LEU A 98 2.46 22.55 1.34
C LEU A 98 3.07 23.02 2.67
N ILE A 99 4.24 23.64 2.64
CA ILE A 99 4.86 24.20 3.85
C ILE A 99 4.04 25.37 4.38
N ASN A 100 3.57 26.26 3.53
CA ASN A 100 2.73 27.39 3.94
C ASN A 100 1.37 26.93 4.51
N GLN A 101 0.87 25.80 4.08
CA GLN A 101 -0.37 25.17 4.53
C GLN A 101 -0.14 23.87 5.34
N LEU A 102 0.97 23.81 6.06
CA LEU A 102 1.42 22.58 6.73
C LEU A 102 0.35 21.98 7.66
N GLN A 103 -0.43 22.83 8.35
CA GLN A 103 -1.50 22.34 9.23
C GLN A 103 -2.59 21.59 8.45
N ALA A 104 -2.99 22.10 7.29
CA ALA A 104 -3.95 21.43 6.43
C ALA A 104 -3.35 20.16 5.81
N PHE A 105 -2.07 20.20 5.44
CA PHE A 105 -1.36 19.02 4.94
C PHE A 105 -1.21 17.93 6.02
N LEU A 106 -0.91 18.27 7.26
CA LEU A 106 -0.90 17.31 8.37
C LEU A 106 -2.27 16.69 8.61
N LEU A 107 -3.35 17.46 8.45
CA LEU A 107 -4.71 16.90 8.51
C LEU A 107 -4.97 15.92 7.35
N GLU A 108 -4.46 16.24 6.15
CA GLU A 108 -4.57 15.34 5.01
C GLU A 108 -3.70 14.10 5.18
N LEU A 109 -2.46 14.23 5.65
CA LEU A 109 -1.60 13.06 5.94
C LEU A 109 -2.26 12.14 6.99
N GLY A 110 -2.85 12.70 8.01
CA GLY A 110 -3.53 11.96 9.06
C GLY A 110 -2.83 12.02 10.42
N SER A 111 -3.33 11.23 11.37
CA SER A 111 -2.87 11.25 12.75
C SER A 111 -1.50 10.58 12.91
N GLY A 112 -0.62 11.21 13.66
CA GLY A 112 0.67 10.64 14.05
C GLY A 112 1.86 11.22 13.30
N PHE A 113 1.67 12.07 12.31
CA PHE A 113 2.76 12.73 11.60
C PHE A 113 3.30 13.94 12.37
N ALA A 114 4.62 13.99 12.53
CA ALA A 114 5.37 15.11 13.05
C ALA A 114 6.33 15.61 11.98
N PHE A 115 6.28 16.89 11.65
CA PHE A 115 7.15 17.51 10.64
C PHE A 115 8.59 17.60 11.17
N VAL A 116 9.54 17.07 10.41
CA VAL A 116 10.98 17.06 10.72
C VAL A 116 11.71 18.15 9.94
N GLY A 117 11.37 18.34 8.67
CA GLY A 117 11.98 19.36 7.84
C GLY A 117 11.70 19.20 6.35
N ARG A 118 12.07 20.24 5.61
CA ARG A 118 12.07 20.24 4.15
C ARG A 118 13.49 20.26 3.61
N GLN A 119 13.72 19.78 2.39
CA GLN A 119 14.99 19.85 1.66
C GLN A 119 16.19 19.44 2.55
N ARG A 120 16.03 18.39 3.34
CA ARG A 120 17.09 17.94 4.24
C ARG A 120 18.22 17.29 3.44
N ARG A 121 19.41 17.92 3.52
CA ARG A 121 20.59 17.45 2.83
C ARG A 121 21.04 16.08 3.33
N LEU A 122 21.10 15.12 2.44
CA LEU A 122 21.76 13.82 2.61
C LEU A 122 23.10 13.89 1.89
N THR A 123 24.13 13.33 2.47
CA THR A 123 25.47 13.33 1.84
C THR A 123 25.98 11.91 1.78
N LEU A 124 26.26 11.42 0.57
CA LEU A 124 26.83 10.12 0.30
C LEU A 124 28.06 10.30 -0.59
N ASP A 125 29.21 9.92 -0.09
CA ASP A 125 30.49 9.95 -0.82
C ASP A 125 30.77 11.30 -1.52
N GLY A 126 30.35 12.40 -0.88
CA GLY A 126 30.53 13.76 -1.40
C GLY A 126 29.36 14.29 -2.23
N ASP A 127 28.47 13.44 -2.71
CA ASP A 127 27.26 13.86 -3.40
C ASP A 127 26.15 14.25 -2.43
N HIS A 128 25.33 15.22 -2.84
CA HIS A 128 24.26 15.77 -2.04
C HIS A 128 22.90 15.52 -2.66
N PHE A 129 21.98 15.02 -1.83
CA PHE A 129 20.59 14.73 -2.21
C PHE A 129 19.65 15.44 -1.24
N TYR A 130 18.44 15.76 -1.70
CA TYR A 130 17.49 16.58 -0.96
C TYR A 130 16.07 16.03 -1.15
N PRO A 131 15.56 15.19 -0.23
CA PRO A 131 14.14 14.86 -0.23
C PRO A 131 13.30 16.10 0.08
N ASP A 132 12.15 16.24 -0.57
CA ASP A 132 11.32 17.45 -0.44
C ASP A 132 10.83 17.64 0.99
N LEU A 133 10.18 16.64 1.57
CA LEU A 133 9.62 16.72 2.91
C LEU A 133 9.98 15.47 3.73
N VAL A 134 10.26 15.70 4.99
CA VAL A 134 10.55 14.62 5.95
C VAL A 134 9.65 14.77 7.17
N PHE A 135 9.02 13.69 7.53
CA PHE A 135 8.20 13.53 8.72
C PHE A 135 8.72 12.38 9.59
N TYR A 136 8.31 12.37 10.84
CA TYR A 136 8.41 11.21 11.72
C TYR A 136 7.00 10.78 12.14
N HIS A 137 6.68 9.52 12.01
CA HIS A 137 5.38 9.00 12.40
C HIS A 137 5.44 8.39 13.79
N VAL A 138 4.92 9.10 14.79
CA VAL A 138 5.09 8.77 16.21
C VAL A 138 4.45 7.44 16.63
N LYS A 139 3.35 7.02 15.99
CA LYS A 139 2.69 5.76 16.31
C LYS A 139 3.40 4.56 15.68
N LEU A 140 3.86 4.70 14.44
CA LEU A 140 4.62 3.67 13.74
C LEU A 140 6.10 3.69 14.10
N LYS A 141 6.58 4.74 14.77
CA LYS A 141 8.01 4.92 15.14
C LYS A 141 8.93 4.75 13.94
N CYS A 142 8.70 5.52 12.90
CA CYS A 142 9.51 5.49 11.68
C CYS A 142 9.56 6.87 11.02
N TYR A 143 10.59 7.10 10.22
CA TYR A 143 10.63 8.24 9.32
C TYR A 143 9.69 8.02 8.14
N VAL A 144 9.12 9.12 7.63
CA VAL A 144 8.35 9.16 6.39
C VAL A 144 8.97 10.22 5.50
N VAL A 145 9.57 9.78 4.41
CA VAL A 145 10.21 10.64 3.42
C VAL A 145 9.26 10.81 2.25
N ILE A 146 8.93 12.06 1.94
CA ILE A 146 7.99 12.41 0.85
C ILE A 146 8.77 13.14 -0.23
N ASP A 147 8.55 12.74 -1.47
CA ASP A 147 9.10 13.38 -2.66
C ASP A 147 7.96 13.66 -3.64
N LEU A 148 7.92 14.89 -4.18
CA LEU A 148 6.87 15.38 -5.05
C LEU A 148 7.28 15.24 -6.50
N LYS A 149 6.38 14.80 -7.35
CA LYS A 149 6.61 14.70 -8.80
C LYS A 149 5.46 15.29 -9.58
N VAL A 150 5.77 16.23 -10.44
CA VAL A 150 4.82 16.76 -11.42
C VAL A 150 4.90 15.90 -12.67
N GLY A 151 3.77 15.32 -13.06
CA GLY A 151 3.69 14.41 -14.19
C GLY A 151 3.84 12.93 -13.80
N LYS A 152 4.35 12.16 -14.75
CA LYS A 152 4.38 10.70 -14.68
C LYS A 152 5.63 10.19 -13.97
N LEU A 153 5.44 9.29 -13.03
CA LEU A 153 6.56 8.62 -12.34
C LEU A 153 7.44 7.82 -13.30
N THR A 154 8.74 7.93 -13.08
CA THR A 154 9.77 7.19 -13.79
C THR A 154 10.47 6.18 -12.86
N HIS A 155 11.24 5.26 -13.46
CA HIS A 155 12.09 4.35 -12.68
C HIS A 155 13.20 5.09 -11.90
N GLY A 156 13.64 6.25 -12.40
CA GLY A 156 14.62 7.09 -11.70
C GLY A 156 14.09 7.66 -10.39
N ASP A 157 12.83 8.10 -10.36
CA ASP A 157 12.18 8.62 -9.15
C ASP A 157 12.07 7.55 -8.06
N LEU A 158 11.75 6.32 -8.46
CA LEU A 158 11.69 5.18 -7.55
C LEU A 158 13.08 4.81 -7.01
N GLY A 159 14.11 4.85 -7.86
CA GLY A 159 15.51 4.64 -7.46
C GLY A 159 16.00 5.72 -6.49
N GLN A 160 15.66 6.98 -6.73
CA GLN A 160 15.96 8.08 -5.84
C GLN A 160 15.28 7.91 -4.47
N MET A 161 13.99 7.55 -4.45
CA MET A 161 13.29 7.28 -3.19
C MET A 161 13.90 6.10 -2.44
N GLN A 162 14.32 5.03 -3.14
CA GLN A 162 15.01 3.90 -2.50
C GLN A 162 16.32 4.33 -1.83
N LEU A 163 17.08 5.23 -2.47
CA LEU A 163 18.28 5.81 -1.86
C LEU A 163 17.93 6.56 -0.58
N TYR A 164 16.88 7.40 -0.60
CA TYR A 164 16.45 8.15 0.58
C TYR A 164 16.04 7.23 1.74
N VAL A 165 15.19 6.24 1.47
CA VAL A 165 14.75 5.26 2.47
C VAL A 165 15.95 4.53 3.08
N ASN A 166 16.86 4.02 2.25
CA ASN A 166 18.05 3.32 2.71
C ASN A 166 18.98 4.21 3.55
N TYR A 167 19.12 5.50 3.17
CA TYR A 167 19.92 6.45 3.94
C TYR A 167 19.32 6.70 5.31
N TYR A 168 18.01 6.95 5.37
CA TYR A 168 17.34 7.17 6.65
C TYR A 168 17.42 5.95 7.56
N ASP A 169 17.23 4.75 7.03
CA ASP A 169 17.32 3.50 7.80
C ASP A 169 18.72 3.26 8.38
N ARG A 170 19.78 3.65 7.66
CA ARG A 170 21.16 3.35 8.06
C ARG A 170 21.81 4.45 8.90
N GLU A 171 21.52 5.72 8.55
CA GLU A 171 22.29 6.85 9.07
C GLU A 171 21.47 7.73 10.03
N VAL A 172 20.13 7.67 9.99
CA VAL A 172 19.28 8.63 10.71
C VAL A 172 18.38 7.95 11.75
N ALA A 173 17.80 6.79 11.39
CA ALA A 173 16.85 6.10 12.26
C ALA A 173 17.50 5.65 13.58
N ALA A 174 16.79 5.82 14.68
CA ALA A 174 17.27 5.41 15.98
C ALA A 174 17.13 3.88 16.15
N LYS A 175 17.94 3.31 17.06
CA LYS A 175 17.82 1.90 17.40
C LYS A 175 16.43 1.64 18.01
N GLY A 176 15.63 0.83 17.33
CA GLY A 176 14.25 0.50 17.72
C GLY A 176 13.19 1.22 16.92
N ASP A 177 13.58 2.08 15.97
CA ASP A 177 12.66 2.57 14.96
C ASP A 177 12.31 1.45 13.97
N ASN A 178 11.11 1.52 13.44
CA ASN A 178 10.69 0.67 12.33
C ASN A 178 11.27 1.22 11.00
N PRO A 179 11.28 0.40 9.95
CA PRO A 179 11.78 0.81 8.64
C PRO A 179 11.13 2.10 8.11
N THR A 180 11.94 2.95 7.51
CA THR A 180 11.51 4.22 6.93
C THR A 180 10.52 4.01 5.79
N ILE A 181 9.49 4.84 5.73
CA ILE A 181 8.49 4.86 4.67
C ILE A 181 8.88 5.91 3.64
N GLY A 182 8.95 5.51 2.38
CA GLY A 182 9.07 6.41 1.23
C GLY A 182 7.72 6.62 0.56
N LEU A 183 7.33 7.85 0.36
CA LEU A 183 6.07 8.22 -0.30
C LEU A 183 6.34 9.15 -1.48
N LEU A 184 6.11 8.66 -2.69
CA LEU A 184 6.12 9.44 -3.91
C LEU A 184 4.73 9.99 -4.19
N LEU A 185 4.57 11.30 -4.15
CA LEU A 185 3.33 11.99 -4.52
C LEU A 185 3.44 12.51 -5.95
N CYS A 186 2.63 11.99 -6.86
CA CYS A 186 2.68 12.33 -8.27
C CYS A 186 1.32 12.77 -8.82
N SER A 187 1.32 13.62 -9.84
CA SER A 187 0.07 13.98 -10.53
C SER A 187 -0.44 12.82 -11.40
N GLU A 188 0.48 12.04 -11.98
CA GLU A 188 0.16 10.89 -12.83
C GLU A 188 0.90 9.63 -12.31
N LYS A 189 0.13 8.68 -11.75
CA LYS A 189 0.67 7.40 -11.30
C LYS A 189 0.81 6.44 -12.47
N ASN A 190 1.96 5.78 -12.54
CA ASN A 190 2.19 4.69 -13.48
C ASN A 190 2.30 3.36 -12.72
N ASP A 191 1.16 2.72 -12.49
CA ASP A 191 1.08 1.50 -11.70
C ASP A 191 1.95 0.36 -12.27
N ALA A 192 2.13 0.30 -13.59
CA ALA A 192 3.01 -0.68 -14.21
C ALA A 192 4.47 -0.46 -13.80
N VAL A 193 4.97 0.77 -13.92
CA VAL A 193 6.35 1.11 -13.51
C VAL A 193 6.54 0.85 -12.01
N VAL A 194 5.61 1.30 -11.18
CA VAL A 194 5.67 1.06 -9.73
C VAL A 194 5.76 -0.42 -9.43
N ARG A 195 4.89 -1.24 -10.00
CA ARG A 195 4.87 -2.70 -9.79
C ARG A 195 6.13 -3.39 -10.27
N TYR A 196 6.62 -3.06 -11.48
CA TYR A 196 7.80 -3.70 -12.04
C TYR A 196 9.11 -3.29 -11.37
N VAL A 197 9.22 -2.04 -10.90
CA VAL A 197 10.44 -1.55 -10.25
C VAL A 197 10.52 -1.95 -8.79
N LEU A 198 9.43 -1.80 -8.04
CA LEU A 198 9.41 -2.15 -6.61
C LEU A 198 9.21 -3.65 -6.38
N GLY A 199 8.52 -4.34 -7.29
CA GLY A 199 8.15 -5.75 -7.12
C GLY A 199 7.24 -5.98 -5.91
N ASP A 200 6.91 -7.25 -5.65
CA ASP A 200 5.98 -7.62 -4.56
C ASP A 200 6.63 -7.58 -3.16
N LYS A 201 7.92 -7.28 -3.07
CA LYS A 201 8.70 -7.35 -1.82
C LYS A 201 8.97 -6.02 -1.14
N THR A 202 8.64 -4.90 -1.77
CA THR A 202 8.95 -3.58 -1.19
C THR A 202 7.75 -3.07 -0.40
N GLU A 203 7.76 -3.30 0.90
CA GLU A 203 6.72 -2.85 1.83
C GLU A 203 6.95 -1.42 2.35
N GLN A 204 7.99 -0.73 1.88
CA GLN A 204 8.43 0.55 2.42
C GLN A 204 8.20 1.73 1.48
N ILE A 205 8.10 1.52 0.16
CA ILE A 205 7.97 2.60 -0.82
C ILE A 205 6.60 2.54 -1.47
N PHE A 206 5.91 3.66 -1.41
CA PHE A 206 4.57 3.84 -1.94
C PHE A 206 4.55 4.97 -2.96
N ALA A 207 3.72 4.83 -3.96
CA ALA A 207 3.41 5.89 -4.90
C ALA A 207 1.91 6.17 -4.86
N SER A 208 1.54 7.43 -4.67
CA SER A 208 0.15 7.85 -4.61
C SER A 208 -0.07 9.07 -5.49
N ARG A 209 -1.25 9.16 -6.09
CA ARG A 209 -1.65 10.37 -6.80
C ARG A 209 -1.96 11.49 -5.83
N TYR A 210 -1.81 12.71 -6.28
CA TYR A 210 -2.42 13.87 -5.66
C TYR A 210 -3.35 14.58 -6.64
N GLN A 211 -4.33 15.29 -6.10
CA GLN A 211 -5.25 16.12 -6.88
C GLN A 211 -5.53 17.43 -6.12
N PHE A 212 -5.71 18.53 -6.87
CA PHE A 212 -5.96 19.86 -6.31
C PHE A 212 -7.44 20.21 -6.22
N ALA A 213 -8.34 19.32 -6.62
CA ALA A 213 -9.77 19.49 -6.48
C ALA A 213 -10.34 18.41 -5.57
N LEU A 214 -11.43 18.72 -4.90
CA LEU A 214 -12.24 17.71 -4.22
C LEU A 214 -12.77 16.73 -5.28
N PRO A 215 -12.73 15.41 -5.02
CA PRO A 215 -13.34 14.44 -5.91
C PRO A 215 -14.83 14.75 -6.07
N SER A 216 -15.38 14.57 -7.27
CA SER A 216 -16.81 14.67 -7.46
C SER A 216 -17.51 13.44 -6.90
N GLU A 217 -18.75 13.61 -6.44
CA GLU A 217 -19.54 12.49 -5.91
C GLU A 217 -19.79 11.42 -6.99
N ASP A 218 -19.96 11.85 -8.24
CA ASP A 218 -20.19 10.94 -9.37
C ASP A 218 -18.96 10.14 -9.75
N ASP A 219 -17.76 10.75 -9.76
CA ASP A 219 -16.50 10.05 -10.01
C ASP A 219 -16.24 9.00 -8.94
N LEU A 220 -16.48 9.38 -7.68
CA LEU A 220 -16.27 8.47 -6.57
C LEU A 220 -17.30 7.33 -6.55
N ARG A 221 -18.57 7.63 -6.82
CA ARG A 221 -19.60 6.59 -6.95
C ARG A 221 -19.27 5.62 -8.09
N ALA A 222 -18.74 6.12 -9.21
CA ALA A 222 -18.31 5.29 -10.32
C ALA A 222 -17.11 4.40 -9.93
N GLU A 223 -16.15 4.94 -9.18
CA GLU A 223 -14.99 4.21 -8.70
C GLU A 223 -15.38 3.13 -7.67
N ILE A 224 -16.17 3.47 -6.67
CA ILE A 224 -16.71 2.51 -5.67
C ILE A 224 -17.52 1.40 -6.36
N ARG A 225 -18.35 1.74 -7.35
CA ARG A 225 -19.13 0.75 -8.08
C ARG A 225 -18.24 -0.23 -8.83
N ARG A 226 -17.18 0.25 -9.51
CA ARG A 226 -16.19 -0.60 -10.19
C ARG A 226 -15.49 -1.53 -9.21
N GLU A 227 -15.12 -1.04 -8.04
CA GLU A 227 -14.47 -1.86 -7.02
C GLU A 227 -15.45 -2.87 -6.40
N MET A 228 -16.69 -2.48 -6.13
CA MET A 228 -17.72 -3.41 -5.66
C MET A 228 -18.03 -4.51 -6.69
N GLU A 229 -18.01 -4.20 -7.98
CA GLU A 229 -18.18 -5.18 -9.06
C GLU A 229 -17.02 -6.19 -9.10
N GLN A 230 -15.80 -5.77 -8.78
CA GLN A 230 -14.65 -6.66 -8.63
C GLN A 230 -14.74 -7.55 -7.38
N PHE A 231 -15.45 -7.11 -6.34
CA PHE A 231 -15.70 -7.83 -5.09
C PHE A 231 -17.00 -8.62 -5.07
N GLN A 232 -17.76 -8.71 -6.18
CA GLN A 232 -18.91 -9.61 -6.21
C GLN A 232 -18.42 -11.05 -6.01
N PRO A 233 -18.91 -11.77 -4.99
CA PRO A 233 -18.53 -13.14 -4.77
C PRO A 233 -18.90 -13.96 -6.01
N LEU A 234 -18.06 -14.91 -6.38
CA LEU A 234 -18.31 -15.96 -7.38
C LEU A 234 -19.58 -16.82 -7.07
N GLU A 235 -20.30 -16.53 -6.01
CA GLU A 235 -21.48 -17.26 -5.51
C GLU A 235 -22.80 -16.92 -6.21
N LEU A 236 -22.80 -15.97 -7.15
CA LEU A 236 -23.99 -15.69 -7.99
C LEU A 236 -23.80 -16.14 -9.45
N ARG A 237 -22.92 -17.09 -9.70
CA ARG A 237 -23.05 -17.91 -10.91
C ARG A 237 -24.15 -18.93 -10.69
N GLU A 238 -25.11 -18.93 -11.61
CA GLU A 238 -26.33 -19.69 -11.68
C GLU A 238 -26.29 -21.06 -10.97
N PRO A 239 -27.42 -21.50 -10.36
CA PRO A 239 -27.49 -22.82 -9.76
C PRO A 239 -27.08 -23.85 -10.82
N LEU A 240 -26.08 -24.65 -10.51
CA LEU A 240 -25.76 -25.84 -11.32
C LEU A 240 -27.07 -26.56 -11.60
N GLU A 241 -27.41 -26.74 -12.88
CA GLU A 241 -28.51 -27.58 -13.29
C GLU A 241 -28.46 -28.90 -12.52
N PRO A 242 -29.58 -29.35 -11.95
CA PRO A 242 -29.59 -30.62 -11.23
C PRO A 242 -29.15 -31.74 -12.19
N LEU A 243 -28.07 -32.42 -11.82
CA LEU A 243 -27.59 -33.60 -12.49
C LEU A 243 -28.78 -34.52 -12.73
N ALA A 244 -29.07 -34.84 -14.01
CA ALA A 244 -30.09 -35.80 -14.40
C ALA A 244 -29.86 -37.13 -13.66
N PRO A 245 -30.91 -37.77 -13.14
CA PRO A 245 -30.77 -39.00 -12.38
C PRO A 245 -30.10 -40.09 -13.23
N SER A 246 -28.99 -40.60 -12.71
CA SER A 246 -28.25 -41.71 -13.29
C SER A 246 -29.19 -42.93 -13.46
N LYS A 247 -29.27 -43.43 -14.67
CA LYS A 247 -30.00 -44.66 -15.00
C LYS A 247 -29.53 -45.84 -14.15
N PRO A 248 -30.45 -46.74 -13.68
CA PRO A 248 -30.07 -47.91 -12.90
C PRO A 248 -29.15 -48.84 -13.71
N LEU A 249 -28.11 -49.34 -13.04
CA LEU A 249 -27.25 -50.41 -13.58
C LEU A 249 -28.06 -51.67 -13.77
N GLU A 250 -28.30 -52.03 -15.03
CA GLU A 250 -28.75 -53.39 -15.38
C GLU A 250 -27.66 -54.40 -15.01
N GLN A 251 -28.12 -55.43 -14.31
CA GLN A 251 -27.36 -56.61 -13.94
C GLN A 251 -26.82 -57.29 -15.19
N ARG A 252 -25.51 -57.36 -15.31
CA ARG A 252 -24.87 -58.33 -16.25
C ARG A 252 -24.38 -59.51 -15.46
N GLU A 253 -25.09 -60.62 -15.70
CA GLU A 253 -24.74 -61.97 -15.25
C GLU A 253 -23.38 -62.42 -15.78
N GLY A 254 -22.80 -63.31 -15.03
CA GLY A 254 -21.45 -63.80 -15.04
C GLY A 254 -20.93 -64.46 -16.33
N THR A 255 -19.63 -64.38 -16.43
CA THR A 255 -18.83 -65.44 -17.03
C THR A 255 -17.48 -65.53 -16.29
N SER A 256 -17.33 -66.73 -15.74
CA SER A 256 -16.11 -67.20 -15.05
C SER A 256 -14.99 -67.43 -16.07
N ALA A 257 -13.79 -66.93 -15.80
CA ALA A 257 -12.56 -67.55 -16.35
C ALA A 257 -11.28 -67.13 -15.54
N LYS A 258 -10.77 -68.14 -14.89
CA LYS A 258 -9.36 -68.54 -14.68
C LYS A 258 -8.34 -67.54 -14.11
N VAL A 259 -7.98 -67.87 -12.92
CA VAL A 259 -6.71 -67.62 -12.20
C VAL A 259 -5.49 -67.98 -13.04
N GLN A 260 -4.50 -67.09 -13.14
CA GLN A 260 -3.10 -67.47 -13.28
C GLN A 260 -2.22 -66.55 -12.39
N ARG A 261 -1.55 -67.19 -11.47
CA ARG A 261 -0.47 -66.69 -10.62
C ARG A 261 0.80 -66.43 -11.43
N ALA A 262 1.45 -65.33 -11.23
CA ALA A 262 2.91 -65.24 -11.36
C ALA A 262 3.44 -64.18 -10.37
N ALA A 263 4.30 -64.52 -9.74
CA ALA A 263 5.32 -64.45 -8.71
C ALA A 263 6.23 -63.22 -8.84
N THR A 264 6.44 -62.62 -7.69
CA THR A 264 7.69 -62.05 -7.11
C THR A 264 8.65 -61.19 -7.96
N GLY A 265 8.80 -59.96 -7.57
CA GLY A 265 9.96 -59.11 -7.92
C GLY A 265 10.19 -58.02 -6.88
N LYS A 266 11.24 -58.20 -6.09
CA LYS A 266 11.71 -57.25 -5.08
C LYS A 266 12.23 -55.94 -5.68
N PRO A 267 12.13 -54.82 -5.00
CA PRO A 267 12.72 -53.55 -5.46
C PRO A 267 14.22 -53.47 -5.13
N LYS A 268 14.99 -52.98 -6.10
CA LYS A 268 16.41 -52.61 -5.95
C LYS A 268 16.53 -51.14 -5.59
N THR A 269 17.23 -50.89 -4.53
CA THR A 269 17.83 -49.59 -4.11
C THR A 269 18.95 -49.18 -5.06
N PRO A 270 19.12 -47.90 -5.38
CA PRO A 270 20.37 -47.42 -5.95
C PRO A 270 21.24 -46.73 -4.89
N ALA A 271 22.52 -47.01 -5.05
CA ALA A 271 23.61 -46.69 -4.17
C ALA A 271 24.03 -45.21 -4.19
N THR A 272 24.53 -44.80 -3.02
CA THR A 272 25.30 -43.61 -2.69
C THR A 272 26.60 -43.51 -3.49
N GLN A 273 26.85 -42.42 -4.19
CA GLN A 273 28.20 -42.05 -4.65
C GLN A 273 28.76 -40.91 -3.83
N THR A 274 29.72 -41.25 -3.03
CA THR A 274 30.69 -40.38 -2.36
C THR A 274 31.75 -39.94 -3.37
N THR A 275 31.99 -38.66 -3.55
CA THR A 275 33.17 -38.12 -4.18
C THR A 275 33.97 -37.28 -3.20
N LYS A 276 35.20 -37.70 -3.01
CA LYS A 276 36.24 -37.16 -2.13
C LYS A 276 36.73 -35.79 -2.60
N SER A 277 36.89 -34.92 -1.61
CA SER A 277 37.68 -33.70 -1.65
C SER A 277 39.15 -33.97 -1.96
N ARG A 278 39.75 -33.09 -2.74
CA ARG A 278 41.21 -33.00 -2.88
C ARG A 278 41.64 -31.56 -2.63
N SER A 279 42.23 -31.38 -1.48
CA SER A 279 42.98 -30.20 -1.07
C SER A 279 44.23 -30.03 -1.95
N LYS A 280 44.52 -28.80 -2.37
CA LYS A 280 45.89 -28.38 -2.68
C LYS A 280 46.17 -27.00 -2.08
N SER A 281 46.97 -27.03 -1.09
CA SER A 281 47.81 -25.96 -0.54
C SER A 281 48.83 -25.51 -1.59
N THR A 282 49.01 -24.19 -1.73
CA THR A 282 50.32 -23.64 -2.10
C THR A 282 50.50 -22.26 -1.48
N ALA A 283 51.46 -22.18 -0.61
CA ALA A 283 52.04 -20.96 -0.05
C ALA A 283 53.12 -20.43 -1.03
N ALA A 284 53.33 -19.11 -1.03
CA ALA A 284 54.60 -18.40 -1.19
C ALA A 284 54.33 -16.90 -1.21
N LYS A 285 54.85 -16.15 -0.20
CA LYS A 285 56.04 -15.30 -0.25
C LYS A 285 55.93 -14.22 -1.36
N GLY A 286 56.04 -12.95 -1.15
CA GLY A 286 56.76 -12.14 -0.22
C GLY A 286 57.13 -10.82 -0.90
N THR A 287 57.53 -9.86 -0.10
CA THR A 287 58.41 -8.70 -0.32
C THR A 287 57.90 -7.46 -1.04
N GLU A 288 57.80 -6.40 -0.23
CA GLU A 288 58.53 -5.12 -0.31
C GLU A 288 58.45 -4.29 -1.62
N LYS A 289 57.81 -3.19 -1.57
CA LYS A 289 58.36 -1.82 -1.45
C LYS A 289 57.25 -0.82 -1.17
#